data_34236e3001ecdf3fc95a3fa6814d451d
#
_entry.id   34236e3001ecdf3fc95a3fa6814d451d
#
_cell.length_a   1.000
_cell.length_b   1.000
_cell.length_c   1.000
_cell.angle_alpha   90.00
_cell.angle_beta   90.00
_cell.angle_gamma   90.00
#
_symmetry.space_group_name_H-M   'P 1'
#
loop_
_entity.id
_entity.type
_entity.pdbx_description
1 polymer ?
#
loop_
_entity_poly.entity_id
_entity_poly.type
_entity_poly.pdbx_seq_one_letter_code
_entity_poly.pdbx_strand_id
1 'polypeptide(L)'
;MSGSHAGDKAEPNLTPILDMVFQLITFFMLVISFRASDFDKALVLPVVGSAAPADESTTGEFLILNLRSGGKLFVQGKEEPNIEGFLNFEAKKLQQSLKPDSDEYVTVVIRADRALRCEFLMRVIDACKSSGLNRFDFMVLRGGEQQSG
;
A
#
# COMPACT_ATOMS: atom_id res chain seq x y z
N MET A 1 41.79 65.36 -14.50
CA MET A 1 40.92 64.38 -15.24
C MET A 1 40.84 63.15 -14.43
N SER A 2 39.76 63.06 -13.66
CA SER A 2 39.47 61.86 -12.83
C SER A 2 38.51 60.99 -13.60
N GLY A 3 39.02 59.90 -14.14
CA GLY A 3 38.22 58.83 -14.65
C GLY A 3 37.79 57.90 -13.53
N SER A 4 36.60 58.07 -13.03
CA SER A 4 36.02 57.11 -12.11
C SER A 4 35.59 55.87 -12.91
N HIS A 5 36.39 54.84 -12.89
CA HIS A 5 35.98 53.50 -13.23
C HIS A 5 35.02 53.07 -12.15
N ALA A 6 33.71 53.24 -12.40
CA ALA A 6 32.70 52.51 -11.70
C ALA A 6 32.90 51.03 -12.07
N GLY A 7 33.46 50.28 -11.13
CA GLY A 7 33.59 48.84 -11.26
C GLY A 7 32.24 48.25 -11.49
N ASP A 8 32.06 47.76 -12.68
CA ASP A 8 30.93 46.93 -13.05
C ASP A 8 31.03 45.67 -12.19
N LYS A 9 30.33 45.67 -11.06
CA LYS A 9 30.17 44.48 -10.25
C LYS A 9 29.27 43.55 -11.06
N ALA A 10 29.92 42.67 -11.80
CA ALA A 10 29.21 41.55 -12.42
C ALA A 10 28.53 40.76 -11.30
N GLU A 11 27.25 41.03 -11.11
CA GLU A 11 26.45 40.25 -10.20
C GLU A 11 26.35 38.80 -10.75
N PRO A 12 26.68 37.78 -9.92
CA PRO A 12 26.63 36.41 -10.38
C PRO A 12 25.20 36.10 -10.78
N ASN A 13 25.02 35.67 -12.01
CA ASN A 13 23.72 35.24 -12.48
C ASN A 13 23.35 33.88 -11.82
N LEU A 14 22.43 33.92 -10.86
CA LEU A 14 21.98 32.74 -10.09
C LEU A 14 20.93 31.92 -10.84
N THR A 15 20.46 32.38 -12.00
CA THR A 15 19.43 31.72 -12.76
C THR A 15 19.76 30.27 -13.15
N PRO A 16 20.99 29.94 -13.61
CA PRO A 16 21.36 28.56 -13.92
C PRO A 16 21.36 27.66 -12.69
N ILE A 17 21.72 28.18 -11.52
CA ILE A 17 21.72 27.42 -10.27
C ILE A 17 20.29 27.12 -9.82
N LEU A 18 19.41 28.10 -9.91
CA LEU A 18 17.98 27.93 -9.60
C LEU A 18 17.31 26.92 -10.53
N ASP A 19 17.67 26.91 -11.81
CA ASP A 19 17.17 25.94 -12.76
C ASP A 19 17.58 24.51 -12.40
N MET A 20 18.86 24.30 -12.06
CA MET A 20 19.35 22.99 -11.62
C MET A 20 18.67 22.51 -10.36
N VAL A 21 18.46 23.38 -9.38
CA VAL A 21 17.73 23.05 -8.15
C VAL A 21 16.27 22.72 -8.46
N PHE A 22 15.64 23.48 -9.33
CA PHE A 22 14.27 23.22 -9.76
C PHE A 22 14.14 21.87 -10.47
N GLN A 23 15.05 21.53 -11.36
CA GLN A 23 15.07 20.21 -12.02
C GLN A 23 15.25 19.07 -11.02
N LEU A 24 16.13 19.23 -10.02
CA LEU A 24 16.28 18.23 -8.97
C LEU A 24 15.00 18.02 -8.18
N ILE A 25 14.32 19.09 -7.78
CA ILE A 25 13.06 19.02 -7.04
C ILE A 25 12.00 18.33 -7.90
N THR A 26 11.88 18.70 -9.15
CA THR A 26 10.92 18.08 -10.09
C THR A 26 11.21 16.59 -10.27
N PHE A 27 12.47 16.22 -10.40
CA PHE A 27 12.89 14.83 -10.51
C PHE A 27 12.52 14.02 -9.26
N PHE A 28 12.81 14.52 -8.08
CA PHE A 28 12.44 13.85 -6.84
C PHE A 28 10.94 13.76 -6.66
N MET A 29 10.19 14.79 -7.04
CA MET A 29 8.72 14.76 -7.04
C MET A 29 8.18 13.67 -7.95
N LEU A 30 8.74 13.50 -9.14
CA LEU A 30 8.38 12.41 -10.06
C LEU A 30 8.70 11.04 -9.45
N VAL A 31 9.89 10.86 -8.90
CA VAL A 31 10.28 9.59 -8.28
C VAL A 31 9.39 9.23 -7.10
N ILE A 32 9.04 10.21 -6.27
CA ILE A 32 8.12 10.01 -5.15
C ILE A 32 6.72 9.67 -5.65
N SER A 33 6.24 10.34 -6.70
CA SER A 33 4.93 10.05 -7.30
C SER A 33 4.85 8.64 -7.85
N PHE A 34 5.91 8.13 -8.47
CA PHE A 34 5.94 6.74 -8.93
C PHE A 34 5.92 5.74 -7.77
N ARG A 35 6.61 6.03 -6.67
CA ARG A 35 6.56 5.20 -5.47
C ARG A 35 5.18 5.23 -4.81
N ALA A 36 4.57 6.40 -4.73
CA ALA A 36 3.20 6.55 -4.23
C ALA A 36 2.20 5.76 -5.09
N SER A 37 2.40 5.74 -6.40
CA SER A 37 1.57 4.95 -7.33
C SER A 37 1.63 3.44 -7.05
N ASP A 38 2.76 2.93 -6.58
CA ASP A 38 2.87 1.52 -6.17
C ASP A 38 2.16 1.26 -4.83
N PHE A 39 2.09 2.25 -3.95
CA PHE A 39 1.28 2.18 -2.73
C PHE A 39 -0.22 2.31 -3.04
N ASP A 40 -0.60 3.17 -3.98
CA ASP A 40 -1.99 3.33 -4.40
C ASP A 40 -2.51 2.10 -5.17
N LYS A 41 -1.64 1.33 -5.82
CA LYS A 41 -2.02 0.02 -6.39
C LYS A 41 -2.32 -1.03 -5.32
N ALA A 42 -1.83 -0.85 -4.09
CA ALA A 42 -2.29 -1.63 -2.95
C ALA A 42 -3.66 -1.16 -2.45
N LEU A 43 -4.07 0.06 -2.80
CA LEU A 43 -5.38 0.63 -2.59
C LEU A 43 -6.22 0.58 -3.88
N VAL A 44 -6.15 -0.51 -4.62
CA VAL A 44 -7.19 -0.79 -5.60
C VAL A 44 -8.41 -1.20 -4.80
N LEU A 45 -9.28 -0.22 -4.59
CA LEU A 45 -10.69 -0.49 -4.38
C LEU A 45 -11.09 -1.59 -5.36
N PRO A 46 -11.64 -2.70 -4.89
CA PRO A 46 -12.10 -3.73 -5.78
C PRO A 46 -13.16 -3.14 -6.68
N VAL A 47 -12.87 -3.03 -7.95
CA VAL A 47 -13.92 -2.95 -8.94
C VAL A 47 -14.55 -4.33 -8.96
N VAL A 48 -15.54 -4.48 -8.14
CA VAL A 48 -16.37 -5.66 -8.09
C VAL A 48 -17.14 -5.73 -9.40
N GLY A 49 -16.74 -6.63 -10.26
CA GLY A 49 -17.71 -7.17 -11.19
C GLY A 49 -18.71 -7.96 -10.37
N SER A 50 -19.92 -7.41 -10.25
CA SER A 50 -21.08 -8.10 -9.69
C SER A 50 -21.07 -8.28 -8.17
N ALA A 51 -21.52 -7.27 -7.46
CA ALA A 51 -22.42 -7.38 -6.30
C ALA A 51 -22.59 -6.00 -5.66
N ALA A 52 -23.78 -5.75 -5.22
CA ALA A 52 -24.30 -4.65 -4.41
C ALA A 52 -23.35 -3.50 -4.01
N PRO A 53 -23.81 -2.26 -4.10
CA PRO A 53 -23.03 -1.12 -3.63
C PRO A 53 -22.68 -1.36 -2.16
N ALA A 54 -21.39 -1.51 -1.89
CA ALA A 54 -20.91 -1.41 -0.53
C ALA A 54 -21.28 0.00 -0.05
N ASP A 55 -22.11 0.06 0.96
CA ASP A 55 -22.47 1.30 1.62
C ASP A 55 -21.17 2.06 1.95
N GLU A 56 -21.07 3.28 1.45
CA GLU A 56 -19.93 4.20 1.68
C GLU A 56 -19.76 4.60 3.17
N SER A 57 -20.49 3.96 4.06
CA SER A 57 -20.44 4.21 5.52
C SER A 57 -19.65 3.19 6.30
N THR A 58 -18.89 2.31 5.64
CA THR A 58 -18.11 1.29 6.35
C THR A 58 -16.83 1.90 6.92
N THR A 59 -16.96 2.53 8.05
CA THR A 59 -15.84 2.96 8.90
C THR A 59 -15.23 1.71 9.54
N GLY A 60 -14.25 1.10 8.89
CA GLY A 60 -13.56 -0.08 9.41
C GLY A 60 -12.11 -0.11 8.95
N GLU A 61 -11.25 -0.73 9.73
CA GLU A 61 -9.88 -0.99 9.31
C GLU A 61 -9.80 -2.25 8.46
N PHE A 62 -8.93 -2.23 7.46
CA PHE A 62 -8.75 -3.34 6.53
C PHE A 62 -7.36 -3.95 6.69
N LEU A 63 -7.30 -5.26 6.84
CA LEU A 63 -6.06 -6.03 6.79
C LEU A 63 -5.98 -6.80 5.48
N ILE A 64 -5.05 -6.44 4.61
CA ILE A 64 -4.92 -7.08 3.29
C ILE A 64 -3.86 -8.17 3.34
N LEU A 65 -4.25 -9.40 3.07
CA LEU A 65 -3.40 -10.57 3.00
C LEU A 65 -3.31 -11.09 1.57
N ASN A 66 -2.11 -11.13 1.02
CA ASN A 66 -1.86 -11.65 -0.33
C ASN A 66 -1.30 -13.07 -0.25
N LEU A 67 -2.06 -14.04 -0.71
CA LEU A 67 -1.68 -15.45 -0.72
C LEU A 67 -1.25 -15.86 -2.13
N ARG A 68 0.00 -16.25 -2.28
CA ARG A 68 0.54 -16.73 -3.57
C ARG A 68 0.49 -18.25 -3.68
N SER A 69 0.48 -18.74 -4.91
CA SER A 69 0.41 -20.17 -5.26
C SER A 69 1.46 -21.06 -4.57
N GLY A 70 2.60 -20.51 -4.19
CA GLY A 70 3.64 -21.23 -3.43
C GLY A 70 3.37 -21.46 -1.93
N GLY A 71 2.18 -21.15 -1.43
CA GLY A 71 1.88 -21.25 0.00
C GLY A 71 2.60 -20.20 0.85
N LYS A 72 2.78 -19.02 0.31
CA LYS A 72 3.45 -17.89 0.94
C LYS A 72 2.48 -16.74 1.18
N LEU A 73 2.53 -16.18 2.38
CA LEU A 73 1.80 -14.99 2.75
C LEU A 73 2.64 -13.74 2.48
N PHE A 74 2.08 -12.79 1.77
CA PHE A 74 2.67 -11.47 1.56
C PHE A 74 1.79 -10.39 2.13
N VAL A 75 2.37 -9.52 2.95
CA VAL A 75 1.70 -8.36 3.52
C VAL A 75 2.51 -7.13 3.16
N GLN A 76 1.89 -6.15 2.54
CA GLN A 76 2.57 -4.93 2.08
C GLN A 76 3.84 -5.19 1.24
N GLY A 77 3.82 -6.26 0.44
CA GLY A 77 4.95 -6.63 -0.41
C GLY A 77 6.08 -7.43 0.27
N LYS A 78 5.99 -7.66 1.59
CA LYS A 78 6.92 -8.50 2.36
C LYS A 78 6.36 -9.90 2.55
N GLU A 79 7.23 -10.90 2.42
CA GLU A 79 6.92 -12.28 2.78
C GLU A 79 6.96 -12.43 4.30
N GLU A 80 5.87 -12.95 4.88
CA GLU A 80 5.77 -13.24 6.30
C GLU A 80 5.81 -14.75 6.53
N PRO A 81 6.95 -15.28 7.01
CA PRO A 81 7.10 -16.71 7.25
C PRO A 81 6.32 -17.19 8.48
N ASN A 82 6.13 -16.31 9.48
CA ASN A 82 5.40 -16.62 10.70
C ASN A 82 3.98 -16.03 10.66
N ILE A 83 3.08 -16.75 10.01
CA ILE A 83 1.69 -16.30 9.79
C ILE A 83 0.96 -16.06 11.10
N GLU A 84 1.05 -16.99 12.05
CA GLU A 84 0.32 -16.91 13.32
C GLU A 84 0.82 -15.76 14.20
N GLY A 85 2.14 -15.62 14.33
CA GLY A 85 2.74 -14.53 15.10
C GLY A 85 2.42 -13.17 14.53
N PHE A 86 2.47 -13.03 13.21
CA PHE A 86 2.12 -11.80 12.50
C PHE A 86 0.64 -11.44 12.70
N LEU A 87 -0.27 -12.40 12.48
CA LEU A 87 -1.71 -12.16 12.62
C LEU A 87 -2.10 -11.81 14.05
N ASN A 88 -1.51 -12.47 15.05
CA ASN A 88 -1.74 -12.12 16.45
C ASN A 88 -1.27 -10.70 16.79
N PHE A 89 -0.13 -10.30 16.26
CA PHE A 89 0.41 -8.96 16.47
C PHE A 89 -0.45 -7.88 15.81
N GLU A 90 -0.77 -8.07 14.53
CA GLU A 90 -1.60 -7.13 13.79
C GLU A 90 -3.04 -7.06 14.32
N ALA A 91 -3.63 -8.18 14.70
CA ALA A 91 -4.96 -8.20 15.30
C ALA A 91 -5.03 -7.40 16.59
N LYS A 92 -4.03 -7.54 17.48
CA LYS A 92 -3.95 -6.75 18.70
C LYS A 92 -3.78 -5.27 18.43
N LYS A 93 -2.93 -4.92 17.48
CA LYS A 93 -2.69 -3.54 17.08
C LYS A 93 -3.96 -2.89 16.52
N LEU A 94 -4.64 -3.56 15.61
CA LEU A 94 -5.88 -3.09 15.00
C LEU A 94 -7.01 -2.97 16.02
N GLN A 95 -7.17 -3.93 16.92
CA GLN A 95 -8.16 -3.87 17.98
C GLN A 95 -7.90 -2.74 18.99
N GLN A 96 -6.63 -2.38 19.21
CA GLN A 96 -6.28 -1.22 20.06
C GLN A 96 -6.54 0.11 19.36
N SER A 97 -6.50 0.14 18.03
CA SER A 97 -6.80 1.34 17.24
C SER A 97 -8.29 1.62 17.15
N LEU A 98 -9.12 0.58 17.27
CA LEU A 98 -10.58 0.73 17.27
C LEU A 98 -11.06 1.35 18.58
N LYS A 99 -11.94 2.32 18.48
CA LYS A 99 -12.57 2.92 19.66
C LYS A 99 -13.54 1.92 20.31
N PRO A 100 -13.51 1.76 21.63
CA PRO A 100 -14.35 0.76 22.32
C PRO A 100 -15.86 0.99 22.21
N ASP A 101 -16.27 2.15 21.70
CA ASP A 101 -17.67 2.56 21.58
C ASP A 101 -18.13 2.80 20.13
N SER A 102 -17.35 2.35 19.15
CA SER A 102 -17.68 2.46 17.75
C SER A 102 -18.05 1.09 17.18
N ASP A 103 -19.02 1.05 16.28
CA ASP A 103 -19.34 -0.12 15.45
C ASP A 103 -18.23 -0.42 14.40
N GLU A 104 -17.02 0.07 14.65
CA GLU A 104 -15.86 -0.17 13.79
C GLU A 104 -15.38 -1.60 13.96
N TYR A 105 -15.14 -2.26 12.84
CA TYR A 105 -14.65 -3.64 12.79
C TYR A 105 -13.49 -3.78 11.81
N VAL A 106 -12.65 -4.76 12.08
CA VAL A 106 -11.56 -5.13 11.18
C VAL A 106 -12.07 -6.13 10.15
N THR A 107 -11.93 -5.78 8.87
CA THR A 107 -12.21 -6.69 7.77
C THR A 107 -10.89 -7.20 7.18
N VAL A 108 -10.73 -8.51 7.13
CA VAL A 108 -9.58 -9.15 6.50
C VAL A 108 -9.88 -9.41 5.03
N VAL A 109 -9.15 -8.72 4.15
CA VAL A 109 -9.26 -8.91 2.71
C VAL A 109 -8.21 -9.92 2.27
N ILE A 110 -8.63 -11.11 1.91
CA ILE A 110 -7.77 -12.19 1.44
C ILE A 110 -7.73 -12.18 -0.09
N ARG A 111 -6.57 -11.86 -0.63
CA ARG A 111 -6.29 -11.95 -2.06
C ARG A 111 -5.55 -13.25 -2.33
N ALA A 112 -6.23 -14.19 -2.91
CA ALA A 112 -5.69 -15.51 -3.22
C ALA A 112 -5.41 -15.67 -4.71
N ASP A 113 -4.25 -16.24 -5.03
CA ASP A 113 -3.94 -16.69 -6.38
C ASP A 113 -4.89 -17.88 -6.74
N ARG A 114 -5.34 -17.92 -7.99
CA ARG A 114 -6.20 -18.98 -8.49
C ARG A 114 -5.60 -20.39 -8.33
N ALA A 115 -4.28 -20.49 -8.38
CA ALA A 115 -3.53 -21.74 -8.22
C ALA A 115 -3.22 -22.06 -6.74
N LEU A 116 -3.76 -21.29 -5.79
CA LEU A 116 -3.52 -21.52 -4.37
C LEU A 116 -4.21 -22.79 -3.90
N ARG A 117 -3.49 -23.59 -3.09
CA ARG A 117 -4.06 -24.78 -2.46
C ARG A 117 -5.05 -24.39 -1.37
N CYS A 118 -6.24 -24.96 -1.40
CA CYS A 118 -7.29 -24.69 -0.41
C CYS A 118 -6.83 -24.96 1.04
N GLU A 119 -5.97 -25.94 1.24
CA GLU A 119 -5.39 -26.26 2.55
C GLU A 119 -4.66 -25.08 3.17
N PHE A 120 -3.87 -24.36 2.38
CA PHE A 120 -3.15 -23.19 2.85
C PHE A 120 -4.10 -22.02 3.16
N LEU A 121 -5.09 -21.81 2.32
CA LEU A 121 -6.15 -20.81 2.53
C LEU A 121 -6.88 -21.06 3.85
N MET A 122 -7.28 -22.31 4.11
CA MET A 122 -7.97 -22.68 5.36
C MET A 122 -7.08 -22.47 6.58
N ARG A 123 -5.80 -22.79 6.50
CA ARG A 123 -4.84 -22.52 7.58
C ARG A 123 -4.75 -21.02 7.92
N VAL A 124 -4.72 -20.16 6.92
CA VAL A 124 -4.69 -18.71 7.12
C VAL A 124 -5.99 -18.22 7.76
N ILE A 125 -7.13 -18.70 7.29
CA ILE A 125 -8.45 -18.34 7.85
C ILE A 125 -8.54 -18.78 9.32
N ASP A 126 -8.10 -19.98 9.64
CA ASP A 126 -8.12 -20.49 11.02
C ASP A 126 -7.20 -19.67 11.93
N ALA A 127 -6.03 -19.27 11.44
CA ALA A 127 -5.12 -18.40 12.17
C ALA A 127 -5.74 -16.99 12.41
N CYS A 128 -6.44 -16.44 11.42
CA CYS A 128 -7.17 -15.18 11.57
C CYS A 128 -8.27 -15.29 12.64
N LYS A 129 -9.07 -16.35 12.61
CA LYS A 129 -10.14 -16.60 13.58
C LYS A 129 -9.59 -16.75 14.99
N SER A 130 -8.49 -17.47 15.15
CA SER A 130 -7.80 -17.63 16.44
C SER A 130 -7.29 -16.31 17.00
N SER A 131 -6.98 -15.35 16.13
CA SER A 131 -6.57 -13.99 16.50
C SER A 131 -7.74 -13.04 16.76
N GLY A 132 -8.99 -13.50 16.62
CA GLY A 132 -10.19 -12.69 16.83
C GLY A 132 -10.69 -11.92 15.60
N LEU A 133 -10.13 -12.20 14.42
CA LEU A 133 -10.55 -11.61 13.17
C LEU A 133 -11.62 -12.50 12.51
N ASN A 134 -12.87 -12.06 12.51
CA ASN A 134 -14.02 -12.87 12.06
C ASN A 134 -14.68 -12.39 10.78
N ARG A 135 -14.27 -11.24 10.25
CA ARG A 135 -14.78 -10.69 8.99
C ARG A 135 -13.80 -10.88 7.87
N PHE A 136 -14.24 -11.54 6.80
CA PHE A 136 -13.40 -11.89 5.66
C PHE A 136 -14.05 -11.43 4.37
N ASP A 137 -13.23 -10.83 3.51
CA ASP A 137 -13.52 -10.54 2.13
C ASP A 137 -12.57 -11.33 1.24
N PHE A 138 -13.05 -11.95 0.19
CA PHE A 138 -12.23 -12.80 -0.67
C PHE A 138 -12.13 -12.24 -2.08
N MET A 139 -10.91 -12.13 -2.55
CA MET A 139 -10.59 -11.76 -3.92
C MET A 139 -9.73 -12.84 -4.56
N VAL A 140 -10.14 -13.30 -5.74
CA VAL A 140 -9.30 -14.18 -6.54
C VAL A 140 -8.52 -13.34 -7.53
N LEU A 141 -7.20 -13.37 -7.41
CA LEU A 141 -6.31 -12.78 -8.40
C LEU A 141 -6.31 -13.69 -9.62
N ARG A 142 -6.76 -13.19 -10.76
CA ARG A 142 -6.53 -13.86 -12.04
C ARG A 142 -5.03 -13.87 -12.26
N GLY A 143 -4.42 -15.05 -12.33
CA GLY A 143 -3.00 -15.24 -12.58
C GLY A 143 -2.54 -14.35 -13.71
N GLY A 144 -1.44 -13.60 -13.45
CA GLY A 144 -1.00 -12.46 -14.21
C GLY A 144 -0.98 -12.67 -15.72
N GLU A 145 -1.60 -11.75 -16.39
CA GLU A 145 -1.01 -11.25 -17.62
C GLU A 145 0.30 -10.58 -17.22
N GLN A 146 1.38 -11.33 -17.36
CA GLN A 146 2.66 -10.73 -17.61
C GLN A 146 2.50 -9.98 -18.93
N GLN A 147 2.31 -8.69 -18.87
CA GLN A 147 2.61 -7.85 -20.00
C GLN A 147 4.12 -7.93 -20.23
N SER A 148 4.52 -8.92 -21.03
CA SER A 148 5.74 -8.85 -21.77
C SER A 148 5.50 -7.87 -22.91
N GLY A 149 6.07 -6.74 -22.79
CA GLY A 149 6.14 -5.73 -23.81
C GLY A 149 7.50 -5.09 -23.75
#